data_0a68aa269cb0e0a0fef00f2c32ffbf82
#
_entry.id   0a68aa269cb0e0a0fef00f2c32ffbf82
#
_cell.length_a   1.000
_cell.length_b   1.000
_cell.length_c   1.000
_cell.angle_alpha   90.00
_cell.angle_beta   90.00
_cell.angle_gamma   90.00
#
_symmetry.space_group_name_H-M   'P 1'
#
loop_
_entity.id
_entity.type
_entity.pdbx_description
1 polymer ?
#
loop_
_entity_poly.entity_id
_entity_poly.type
_entity_poly.pdbx_seq_one_letter_code
_entity_poly.pdbx_strand_id
1 'polypeptide(L)'
;MSTSLAEPMLAWYARNARDLPWRAPGATPWAVLVSEIMLQQTPVARVLPEYLSWMTRWPTPAALAAEPAGEAIRQWGRLGYPRRALRLHETATILVARHGGSVPADLDALRALPGIGSYTAAAVASFAFGQRHAVLDTNVRRVLARLAAGQPWAGGASSAASVAERRLAESLLPAEPAVAARWSVAVMELGALVCTAASPRCGDCPVARECAWLAAGRPAPPAGTAGATGAAGATGAAGAGAAGTAGTAGAAGAAGAAGGVRVGRRRTQKYDGTDRQCRGRLLAVLRGASDPVHRADFDAVWAGQAQLERALDGLVADGLVDPLPDGRFALPGSQPLSR
;
A
#
# COMPACT_ATOMS: atom_id res chain seq x y z
N MET A 1 -8.08 -22.33 22.00
CA MET A 1 -6.97 -21.38 22.23
C MET A 1 -7.26 -19.96 21.72
N SER A 2 -8.17 -19.76 20.78
CA SER A 2 -8.45 -18.43 20.18
C SER A 2 -9.14 -17.42 21.11
N THR A 3 -9.97 -17.86 22.04
CA THR A 3 -10.74 -17.00 22.95
C THR A 3 -9.86 -16.25 23.96
N SER A 4 -8.75 -16.85 24.39
CA SER A 4 -7.87 -16.24 25.40
C SER A 4 -7.08 -15.03 24.90
N LEU A 5 -6.83 -14.91 23.58
CA LEU A 5 -6.10 -13.79 22.99
C LEU A 5 -7.02 -12.66 22.53
N ALA A 6 -8.26 -12.97 22.14
CA ALA A 6 -9.17 -12.01 21.54
C ALA A 6 -9.62 -10.93 22.53
N GLU A 7 -10.00 -11.32 23.74
CA GLU A 7 -10.51 -10.40 24.74
C GLU A 7 -9.50 -9.31 25.14
N PRO A 8 -8.27 -9.63 25.60
CA PRO A 8 -7.29 -8.60 25.97
C PRO A 8 -6.88 -7.72 24.77
N MET A 9 -6.77 -8.30 23.57
CA MET A 9 -6.47 -7.57 22.36
C MET A 9 -7.55 -6.54 22.00
N LEU A 10 -8.81 -6.95 22.00
CA LEU A 10 -9.94 -6.07 21.68
C LEU A 10 -10.17 -5.00 22.76
N ALA A 11 -9.99 -5.36 24.05
CA ALA A 11 -10.05 -4.41 25.15
C ALA A 11 -8.94 -3.35 25.05
N TRP A 12 -7.72 -3.75 24.67
CA TRP A 12 -6.63 -2.82 24.39
C TRP A 12 -6.96 -1.92 23.19
N TYR A 13 -7.43 -2.50 22.10
CA TYR A 13 -7.78 -1.76 20.88
C TYR A 13 -8.84 -0.68 21.17
N ALA A 14 -9.86 -1.01 21.94
CA ALA A 14 -10.92 -0.07 22.30
C ALA A 14 -10.41 1.20 23.04
N ARG A 15 -9.30 1.06 23.78
CA ARG A 15 -8.71 2.18 24.55
C ARG A 15 -7.58 2.92 23.80
N ASN A 16 -6.94 2.28 22.83
CA ASN A 16 -5.69 2.78 22.23
C ASN A 16 -5.75 2.97 20.71
N ALA A 17 -6.89 2.65 20.07
CA ALA A 17 -7.04 2.81 18.64
C ALA A 17 -6.86 4.28 18.24
N ARG A 18 -6.11 4.50 17.15
CA ARG A 18 -6.05 5.82 16.52
C ARG A 18 -7.43 6.18 15.95
N ASP A 19 -7.83 7.43 16.14
CA ASP A 19 -9.01 7.98 15.48
C ASP A 19 -8.69 8.19 14.00
N LEU A 20 -9.23 7.32 13.15
CA LEU A 20 -9.01 7.33 11.71
C LEU A 20 -10.38 7.34 11.01
N PRO A 21 -10.64 8.28 10.08
CA PRO A 21 -11.97 8.48 9.50
C PRO A 21 -12.53 7.25 8.77
N TRP A 22 -11.66 6.41 8.20
CA TRP A 22 -12.07 5.15 7.57
C TRP A 22 -12.38 4.00 8.55
N ARG A 23 -12.24 4.26 9.85
CA ARG A 23 -12.61 3.35 10.96
C ARG A 23 -13.77 3.89 11.80
N ALA A 24 -14.24 5.09 11.47
CA ALA A 24 -15.35 5.71 12.17
C ALA A 24 -16.64 4.89 12.02
N PRO A 25 -17.51 4.87 13.03
CA PRO A 25 -18.85 4.32 12.87
C PRO A 25 -19.56 4.94 11.66
N GLY A 26 -20.08 4.10 10.75
CA GLY A 26 -20.73 4.58 9.53
C GLY A 26 -19.79 4.85 8.35
N ALA A 27 -18.49 4.57 8.46
CA ALA A 27 -17.59 4.60 7.31
C ALA A 27 -18.12 3.66 6.21
N THR A 28 -18.34 4.21 5.01
CA THR A 28 -18.89 3.43 3.89
C THR A 28 -17.85 2.42 3.35
N PRO A 29 -18.28 1.33 2.70
CA PRO A 29 -17.34 0.42 2.03
C PRO A 29 -16.45 1.11 0.99
N TRP A 30 -16.95 2.17 0.34
CA TRP A 30 -16.16 3.02 -0.54
C TRP A 30 -15.06 3.75 0.23
N ALA A 31 -15.37 4.35 1.36
CA ALA A 31 -14.43 5.04 2.21
C ALA A 31 -13.29 4.12 2.69
N VAL A 32 -13.63 2.89 3.08
CA VAL A 32 -12.66 1.84 3.46
C VAL A 32 -11.80 1.47 2.26
N LEU A 33 -12.38 1.21 1.09
CA LEU A 33 -11.64 0.86 -0.14
C LEU A 33 -10.65 1.96 -0.54
N VAL A 34 -11.08 3.22 -0.55
CA VAL A 34 -10.21 4.38 -0.83
C VAL A 34 -9.03 4.42 0.13
N SER A 35 -9.27 4.27 1.43
CA SER A 35 -8.20 4.27 2.42
C SER A 35 -7.18 3.14 2.20
N GLU A 36 -7.64 1.92 1.92
CA GLU A 36 -6.78 0.77 1.67
C GLU A 36 -5.88 0.95 0.44
N ILE A 37 -6.40 1.56 -0.63
CA ILE A 37 -5.60 1.88 -1.83
C ILE A 37 -4.62 3.02 -1.54
N MET A 38 -5.02 4.06 -0.81
CA MET A 38 -4.13 5.18 -0.46
C MET A 38 -3.01 4.76 0.49
N LEU A 39 -3.29 3.84 1.42
CA LEU A 39 -2.33 3.33 2.40
C LEU A 39 -1.30 2.35 1.82
N GLN A 40 -1.49 1.85 0.58
CA GLN A 40 -0.46 1.03 -0.07
C GLN A 40 0.88 1.78 -0.11
N GLN A 41 1.88 1.30 0.64
CA GLN A 41 3.23 1.89 0.72
C GLN A 41 3.28 3.38 1.08
N THR A 42 2.24 3.92 1.71
CA THR A 42 2.17 5.33 2.12
C THR A 42 1.79 5.43 3.60
N PRO A 43 2.56 6.15 4.42
CA PRO A 43 2.26 6.32 5.84
C PRO A 43 0.93 7.07 6.08
N VAL A 44 0.23 6.70 7.17
CA VAL A 44 -1.06 7.30 7.57
C VAL A 44 -1.01 8.83 7.62
N ALA A 45 0.05 9.41 8.20
CA ALA A 45 0.19 10.87 8.32
C ALA A 45 0.21 11.60 6.95
N ARG A 46 0.64 10.92 5.88
CA ARG A 46 0.59 11.49 4.52
C ARG A 46 -0.72 11.21 3.82
N VAL A 47 -1.39 10.11 4.16
CA VAL A 47 -2.68 9.73 3.57
C VAL A 47 -3.82 10.56 4.13
N LEU A 48 -3.84 10.80 5.43
CA LEU A 48 -4.97 11.40 6.12
C LEU A 48 -5.47 12.71 5.49
N PRO A 49 -4.63 13.75 5.23
CA PRO A 49 -5.11 14.99 4.63
C PRO A 49 -5.66 14.79 3.22
N GLU A 50 -5.00 13.98 2.40
CA GLU A 50 -5.43 13.71 1.03
C GLU A 50 -6.71 12.86 0.98
N TYR A 51 -6.87 11.93 1.91
CA TYR A 51 -8.08 11.13 2.06
C TYR A 51 -9.28 12.00 2.43
N LEU A 52 -9.15 12.90 3.38
CA LEU A 52 -10.22 13.80 3.77
C LEU A 52 -10.67 14.68 2.59
N SER A 53 -9.72 15.26 1.88
CA SER A 53 -9.99 16.05 0.67
C SER A 53 -10.64 15.22 -0.45
N TRP A 54 -10.17 13.98 -0.63
CA TRP A 54 -10.73 13.03 -1.60
C TRP A 54 -12.18 12.67 -1.29
N MET A 55 -12.46 12.30 -0.04
CA MET A 55 -13.81 11.90 0.39
C MET A 55 -14.80 13.07 0.42
N THR A 56 -14.33 14.30 0.64
CA THR A 56 -15.15 15.50 0.48
C THR A 56 -15.55 15.71 -0.98
N ARG A 57 -14.63 15.53 -1.91
CA ARG A 57 -14.89 15.71 -3.34
C ARG A 57 -15.68 14.55 -3.94
N TRP A 58 -15.33 13.31 -3.57
CA TRP A 58 -15.89 12.09 -4.15
C TRP A 58 -16.37 11.09 -3.08
N PRO A 59 -17.46 11.39 -2.40
CA PRO A 59 -17.98 10.54 -1.32
C PRO A 59 -18.53 9.20 -1.79
N THR A 60 -18.72 9.02 -3.11
CA THR A 60 -19.23 7.79 -3.73
C THR A 60 -18.42 7.41 -4.97
N PRO A 61 -18.46 6.12 -5.39
CA PRO A 61 -17.87 5.70 -6.66
C PRO A 61 -18.41 6.50 -7.85
N ALA A 62 -19.71 6.79 -7.88
CA ALA A 62 -20.35 7.53 -8.97
C ALA A 62 -19.81 8.95 -9.09
N ALA A 63 -19.55 9.63 -7.98
CA ALA A 63 -18.96 10.96 -8.00
C ALA A 63 -17.56 10.97 -8.62
N LEU A 64 -16.74 9.96 -8.34
CA LEU A 64 -15.40 9.84 -8.95
C LEU A 64 -15.49 9.42 -10.42
N ALA A 65 -16.35 8.46 -10.76
CA ALA A 65 -16.50 7.96 -12.13
C ALA A 65 -17.03 9.00 -13.11
N ALA A 66 -17.74 10.02 -12.63
CA ALA A 66 -18.26 11.12 -13.44
C ALA A 66 -17.17 12.14 -13.85
N GLU A 67 -16.01 12.11 -13.22
CA GLU A 67 -14.91 13.01 -13.50
C GLU A 67 -13.91 12.40 -14.50
N PRO A 68 -13.16 13.22 -15.25
CA PRO A 68 -12.03 12.72 -16.01
C PRO A 68 -10.98 12.03 -15.11
N ALA A 69 -10.35 10.97 -15.61
CA ALA A 69 -9.33 10.23 -14.84
C ALA A 69 -8.16 11.13 -14.40
N GLY A 70 -7.86 12.17 -15.15
CA GLY A 70 -6.86 13.18 -14.82
C GLY A 70 -7.14 13.91 -13.52
N GLU A 71 -8.41 14.10 -13.15
CA GLU A 71 -8.77 14.75 -11.89
C GLU A 71 -8.42 13.86 -10.68
N ALA A 72 -8.53 12.55 -10.82
CA ALA A 72 -8.03 11.62 -9.81
C ALA A 72 -6.51 11.76 -9.61
N ILE A 73 -5.74 11.91 -10.70
CA ILE A 73 -4.28 12.15 -10.61
C ILE A 73 -4.00 13.52 -9.98
N ARG A 74 -4.77 14.55 -10.33
CA ARG A 74 -4.63 15.90 -9.78
C ARG A 74 -4.82 15.88 -8.27
N GLN A 75 -5.93 15.30 -7.81
CA GLN A 75 -6.28 15.20 -6.40
C GLN A 75 -5.37 14.24 -5.61
N TRP A 76 -4.72 13.26 -6.28
CA TRP A 76 -3.76 12.35 -5.64
C TRP A 76 -2.54 13.06 -5.05
N GLY A 77 -2.26 14.25 -5.52
CA GLY A 77 -1.22 15.11 -4.98
C GLY A 77 0.16 14.42 -4.90
N ARG A 78 0.73 14.45 -3.70
CA ARG A 78 2.09 13.96 -3.43
C ARG A 78 2.13 12.56 -2.78
N LEU A 79 1.07 11.78 -2.82
CA LEU A 79 1.03 10.45 -2.20
C LEU A 79 2.05 9.46 -2.79
N GLY A 80 2.51 9.72 -4.01
CA GLY A 80 3.39 8.80 -4.75
C GLY A 80 2.62 7.67 -5.42
N TYR A 81 3.30 6.92 -6.32
CA TYR A 81 2.68 5.84 -7.10
C TYR A 81 1.34 6.26 -7.75
N PRO A 82 1.32 7.28 -8.61
CA PRO A 82 0.11 7.92 -9.13
C PRO A 82 -0.79 6.98 -9.94
N ARG A 83 -0.28 5.86 -10.46
CA ARG A 83 -1.11 4.82 -11.10
C ARG A 83 -2.20 4.26 -10.18
N ARG A 84 -2.05 4.40 -8.85
CA ARG A 84 -3.11 4.01 -7.91
C ARG A 84 -4.34 4.90 -8.03
N ALA A 85 -4.16 6.19 -8.35
CA ALA A 85 -5.28 7.09 -8.62
C ALA A 85 -6.07 6.65 -9.87
N LEU A 86 -5.37 6.29 -10.95
CA LEU A 86 -6.00 5.76 -12.16
C LEU A 86 -6.77 4.46 -11.87
N ARG A 87 -6.16 3.52 -11.15
CA ARG A 87 -6.82 2.27 -10.78
C ARG A 87 -8.04 2.50 -9.90
N LEU A 88 -7.99 3.48 -9.00
CA LEU A 88 -9.13 3.83 -8.16
C LEU A 88 -10.27 4.45 -8.98
N HIS A 89 -9.93 5.30 -9.97
CA HIS A 89 -10.90 5.85 -10.91
C HIS A 89 -11.52 4.74 -11.79
N GLU A 90 -10.70 3.85 -12.33
CA GLU A 90 -11.16 2.68 -13.10
C GLU A 90 -12.06 1.77 -12.25
N THR A 91 -11.66 1.52 -10.99
CA THR A 91 -12.49 0.79 -10.03
C THR A 91 -13.84 1.47 -9.84
N ALA A 92 -13.87 2.79 -9.63
CA ALA A 92 -15.13 3.53 -9.49
C ALA A 92 -16.03 3.39 -10.72
N THR A 93 -15.46 3.48 -11.93
CA THR A 93 -16.17 3.28 -13.21
C THR A 93 -16.78 1.87 -13.29
N ILE A 94 -16.01 0.84 -12.94
CA ILE A 94 -16.50 -0.55 -12.93
C ILE A 94 -17.59 -0.75 -11.87
N LEU A 95 -17.44 -0.16 -10.68
CA LEU A 95 -18.46 -0.23 -9.63
C LEU A 95 -19.79 0.35 -10.12
N VAL A 96 -19.76 1.49 -10.80
CA VAL A 96 -20.97 2.08 -11.40
C VAL A 96 -21.54 1.18 -12.48
N ALA A 97 -20.72 0.71 -13.42
CA ALA A 97 -21.18 -0.03 -14.58
C ALA A 97 -21.69 -1.45 -14.26
N ARG A 98 -21.13 -2.12 -13.26
CA ARG A 98 -21.37 -3.56 -13.01
C ARG A 98 -21.89 -3.89 -11.61
N HIS A 99 -21.78 -2.96 -10.65
CA HIS A 99 -22.15 -3.18 -9.24
C HIS A 99 -23.14 -2.14 -8.70
N GLY A 100 -23.85 -1.42 -9.58
CA GLY A 100 -24.84 -0.43 -9.18
C GLY A 100 -24.26 0.71 -8.31
N GLY A 101 -22.99 1.05 -8.51
CA GLY A 101 -22.31 2.10 -7.75
C GLY A 101 -21.90 1.69 -6.31
N SER A 102 -22.02 0.42 -5.96
CA SER A 102 -21.69 -0.09 -4.63
C SER A 102 -20.44 -0.98 -4.66
N VAL A 103 -19.64 -0.96 -3.60
CA VAL A 103 -18.54 -1.89 -3.42
C VAL A 103 -19.11 -3.27 -3.10
N PRO A 104 -18.75 -4.34 -3.83
CA PRO A 104 -19.26 -5.68 -3.57
C PRO A 104 -18.70 -6.24 -2.24
N ALA A 105 -19.50 -7.03 -1.54
CA ALA A 105 -19.05 -7.73 -0.34
C ALA A 105 -18.36 -9.08 -0.65
N ASP A 106 -18.56 -9.61 -1.85
CA ASP A 106 -17.97 -10.86 -2.29
C ASP A 106 -16.47 -10.71 -2.54
N LEU A 107 -15.67 -11.66 -2.02
CA LEU A 107 -14.20 -11.60 -2.05
C LEU A 107 -13.64 -11.70 -3.48
N ASP A 108 -14.25 -12.53 -4.34
CA ASP A 108 -13.77 -12.73 -5.71
C ASP A 108 -14.18 -11.55 -6.59
N ALA A 109 -15.37 -10.99 -6.39
CA ALA A 109 -15.79 -9.74 -7.02
C ALA A 109 -14.85 -8.58 -6.63
N LEU A 110 -14.45 -8.47 -5.36
CA LEU A 110 -13.45 -7.49 -4.93
C LEU A 110 -12.10 -7.70 -5.61
N ARG A 111 -11.64 -8.95 -5.73
CA ARG A 111 -10.34 -9.29 -6.36
C ARG A 111 -10.33 -9.04 -7.87
N ALA A 112 -11.48 -9.04 -8.51
CA ALA A 112 -11.63 -8.73 -9.93
C ALA A 112 -11.50 -7.23 -10.25
N LEU A 113 -11.55 -6.36 -9.23
CA LEU A 113 -11.43 -4.91 -9.41
C LEU A 113 -9.97 -4.49 -9.63
N PRO A 114 -9.71 -3.46 -10.46
CA PRO A 114 -8.36 -2.98 -10.78
C PRO A 114 -7.56 -2.56 -9.54
N GLY A 115 -6.34 -3.08 -9.41
CA GLY A 115 -5.44 -2.72 -8.30
C GLY A 115 -5.79 -3.33 -6.95
N ILE A 116 -6.79 -4.21 -6.88
CA ILE A 116 -7.20 -4.91 -5.67
C ILE A 116 -6.61 -6.33 -5.67
N GLY A 117 -5.57 -6.50 -4.87
CA GLY A 117 -4.95 -7.80 -4.61
C GLY A 117 -5.62 -8.54 -3.46
N SER A 118 -5.13 -9.74 -3.16
CA SER A 118 -5.65 -10.60 -2.09
C SER A 118 -5.71 -9.92 -0.72
N TYR A 119 -4.71 -9.10 -0.41
CA TYR A 119 -4.71 -8.31 0.83
C TYR A 119 -5.85 -7.28 0.86
N THR A 120 -5.92 -6.41 -0.15
CA THR A 120 -6.92 -5.34 -0.18
C THR A 120 -8.35 -5.90 -0.22
N ALA A 121 -8.59 -6.98 -0.96
CA ALA A 121 -9.88 -7.65 -0.97
C ALA A 121 -10.26 -8.19 0.42
N ALA A 122 -9.35 -8.90 1.10
CA ALA A 122 -9.58 -9.39 2.44
C ALA A 122 -9.79 -8.26 3.47
N ALA A 123 -9.03 -7.16 3.35
CA ALA A 123 -9.16 -5.99 4.21
C ALA A 123 -10.53 -5.31 4.04
N VAL A 124 -10.96 -5.07 2.80
CA VAL A 124 -12.28 -4.48 2.52
C VAL A 124 -13.41 -5.41 2.97
N ALA A 125 -13.34 -6.71 2.65
CA ALA A 125 -14.34 -7.68 3.09
C ALA A 125 -14.45 -7.75 4.62
N SER A 126 -13.32 -7.69 5.33
CA SER A 126 -13.32 -7.67 6.80
C SER A 126 -13.76 -6.34 7.38
N PHE A 127 -13.15 -5.24 6.95
CA PHE A 127 -13.30 -3.95 7.64
C PHE A 127 -14.59 -3.24 7.27
N ALA A 128 -15.08 -3.40 6.04
CA ALA A 128 -16.32 -2.78 5.58
C ALA A 128 -17.56 -3.66 5.77
N PHE A 129 -17.39 -4.99 5.71
CA PHE A 129 -18.53 -5.93 5.74
C PHE A 129 -18.51 -6.89 6.93
N GLY A 130 -17.53 -6.75 7.84
CA GLY A 130 -17.45 -7.57 9.04
C GLY A 130 -17.17 -9.05 8.77
N GLN A 131 -16.65 -9.40 7.61
CA GLN A 131 -16.42 -10.80 7.24
C GLN A 131 -15.14 -11.35 7.86
N ARG A 132 -15.12 -12.69 8.06
CA ARG A 132 -13.99 -13.40 8.63
C ARG A 132 -12.93 -13.74 7.57
N HIS A 133 -11.94 -12.87 7.41
CA HIS A 133 -10.80 -13.09 6.52
C HIS A 133 -9.47 -12.81 7.22
N ALA A 134 -8.43 -13.56 6.86
CA ALA A 134 -7.07 -13.29 7.31
C ALA A 134 -6.50 -12.08 6.57
N VAL A 135 -6.39 -10.95 7.26
CA VAL A 135 -5.82 -9.71 6.72
C VAL A 135 -4.36 -9.61 7.12
N LEU A 136 -3.44 -9.83 6.16
CA LEU A 136 -2.01 -10.03 6.42
C LEU A 136 -1.17 -8.90 5.80
N ASP A 137 -1.17 -7.75 6.48
CA ASP A 137 -0.18 -6.71 6.19
C ASP A 137 1.18 -7.02 6.88
N THR A 138 2.16 -6.18 6.67
CA THR A 138 3.49 -6.30 7.30
C THR A 138 3.42 -6.26 8.83
N ASN A 139 2.49 -5.49 9.41
CA ASN A 139 2.33 -5.37 10.86
C ASN A 139 1.72 -6.65 11.44
N VAL A 140 0.64 -7.12 10.84
CA VAL A 140 -0.05 -8.36 11.25
C VAL A 140 0.90 -9.55 11.13
N ARG A 141 1.60 -9.71 10.01
CA ARG A 141 2.59 -10.79 9.81
C ARG A 141 3.65 -10.78 10.92
N ARG A 142 4.19 -9.60 11.26
CA ARG A 142 5.16 -9.45 12.34
C ARG A 142 4.60 -9.82 13.70
N VAL A 143 3.40 -9.32 14.02
CA VAL A 143 2.75 -9.63 15.31
C VAL A 143 2.51 -11.12 15.43
N LEU A 144 1.92 -11.78 14.42
CA LEU A 144 1.62 -13.20 14.47
C LEU A 144 2.88 -14.07 14.48
N ALA A 145 3.92 -13.71 13.74
CA ALA A 145 5.20 -14.41 13.79
C ALA A 145 5.81 -14.38 15.21
N ARG A 146 5.77 -13.24 15.88
CA ARG A 146 6.28 -13.11 17.25
C ARG A 146 5.37 -13.77 18.27
N LEU A 147 4.07 -13.51 18.18
CA LEU A 147 3.09 -13.98 19.16
C LEU A 147 2.99 -15.50 19.18
N ALA A 148 2.81 -16.12 18.01
CA ALA A 148 2.46 -17.54 17.93
C ALA A 148 3.62 -18.42 17.41
N ALA A 149 4.45 -17.95 16.50
CA ALA A 149 5.55 -18.73 15.97
C ALA A 149 6.89 -18.53 16.72
N GLY A 150 6.96 -17.64 17.69
CA GLY A 150 8.19 -17.35 18.46
C GLY A 150 9.33 -16.77 17.61
N GLN A 151 9.02 -16.28 16.41
CA GLN A 151 10.00 -15.81 15.43
C GLN A 151 10.19 -14.30 15.53
N PRO A 152 11.43 -13.78 15.39
CA PRO A 152 11.69 -12.33 15.42
C PRO A 152 11.03 -11.54 14.30
N TRP A 153 10.37 -12.19 13.38
CA TRP A 153 9.90 -11.75 12.09
C TRP A 153 11.04 -11.50 11.12
N ALA A 154 11.32 -12.48 10.35
CA ALA A 154 12.07 -12.35 9.13
C ALA A 154 11.05 -12.06 8.01
N GLY A 155 10.60 -10.81 7.88
CA GLY A 155 9.86 -10.42 6.69
C GLY A 155 10.72 -10.75 5.48
N GLY A 156 10.39 -11.85 4.80
CA GLY A 156 11.03 -12.23 3.55
C GLY A 156 10.89 -11.10 2.54
N ALA A 157 11.74 -11.09 1.51
CA ALA A 157 11.68 -10.11 0.42
C ALA A 157 10.34 -10.14 -0.36
N SER A 158 9.49 -11.14 -0.12
CA SER A 158 8.17 -11.27 -0.73
C SER A 158 7.15 -10.35 -0.07
N SER A 159 6.49 -9.53 -0.88
CA SER A 159 5.32 -8.74 -0.48
C SER A 159 4.10 -9.60 -0.17
N ALA A 160 4.00 -10.79 -0.77
CA ALA A 160 2.89 -11.71 -0.59
C ALA A 160 3.09 -12.60 0.66
N ALA A 161 2.02 -12.80 1.43
CA ALA A 161 2.02 -13.74 2.53
C ALA A 161 2.16 -15.19 2.02
N SER A 162 2.99 -15.98 2.69
CA SER A 162 3.18 -17.40 2.41
C SER A 162 1.93 -18.23 2.81
N VAL A 163 1.86 -19.46 2.34
CA VAL A 163 0.79 -20.40 2.74
C VAL A 163 0.82 -20.64 4.25
N ALA A 164 2.03 -20.77 4.83
CA ALA A 164 2.18 -20.99 6.27
C ALA A 164 1.68 -19.79 7.10
N GLU A 165 2.01 -18.55 6.66
CA GLU A 165 1.53 -17.33 7.32
C GLU A 165 0.01 -17.21 7.24
N ARG A 166 -0.59 -17.53 6.10
CA ARG A 166 -2.06 -17.55 5.97
C ARG A 166 -2.72 -18.56 6.89
N ARG A 167 -2.22 -19.80 6.92
CA ARG A 167 -2.74 -20.85 7.83
C ARG A 167 -2.62 -20.45 9.29
N LEU A 168 -1.48 -19.86 9.68
CA LEU A 168 -1.28 -19.36 11.03
C LEU A 168 -2.30 -18.26 11.37
N ALA A 169 -2.48 -17.29 10.49
CA ALA A 169 -3.46 -16.23 10.70
C ALA A 169 -4.89 -16.77 10.81
N GLU A 170 -5.28 -17.67 9.91
CA GLU A 170 -6.60 -18.32 9.93
C GLU A 170 -6.87 -19.10 11.22
N SER A 171 -5.83 -19.79 11.75
CA SER A 171 -5.95 -20.55 13.01
C SER A 171 -6.11 -19.67 14.26
N LEU A 172 -5.67 -18.40 14.18
CA LEU A 172 -5.76 -17.44 15.28
C LEU A 172 -6.99 -16.53 15.18
N LEU A 173 -7.67 -16.49 14.04
CA LEU A 173 -8.88 -15.72 13.88
C LEU A 173 -10.01 -16.24 14.75
N PRO A 174 -10.71 -15.37 15.51
CA PRO A 174 -11.96 -15.72 16.18
C PRO A 174 -12.98 -16.34 15.22
N ALA A 175 -13.83 -17.22 15.75
CA ALA A 175 -14.82 -17.92 14.92
C ALA A 175 -15.94 -16.99 14.44
N GLU A 176 -16.37 -16.06 15.30
CA GLU A 176 -17.44 -15.11 15.00
C GLU A 176 -16.92 -14.03 14.04
N PRO A 177 -17.58 -13.79 12.88
CA PRO A 177 -17.06 -12.91 11.82
C PRO A 177 -16.80 -11.48 12.26
N ALA A 178 -17.71 -10.84 12.98
CA ALA A 178 -17.54 -9.45 13.41
C ALA A 178 -16.39 -9.31 14.43
N VAL A 179 -16.21 -10.30 15.30
CA VAL A 179 -15.07 -10.37 16.24
C VAL A 179 -13.76 -10.57 15.47
N ALA A 180 -13.75 -11.43 14.44
CA ALA A 180 -12.59 -11.67 13.60
C ALA A 180 -12.17 -10.41 12.82
N ALA A 181 -13.13 -9.66 12.29
CA ALA A 181 -12.87 -8.40 11.61
C ALA A 181 -12.22 -7.37 12.56
N ARG A 182 -12.79 -7.20 13.76
CA ARG A 182 -12.23 -6.31 14.80
C ARG A 182 -10.87 -6.79 15.31
N TRP A 183 -10.66 -8.09 15.45
CA TRP A 183 -9.37 -8.70 15.78
C TRP A 183 -8.30 -8.33 14.73
N SER A 184 -8.60 -8.45 13.44
CA SER A 184 -7.67 -8.14 12.36
C SER A 184 -7.20 -6.69 12.42
N VAL A 185 -8.13 -5.74 12.66
CA VAL A 185 -7.79 -4.32 12.86
C VAL A 185 -6.96 -4.12 14.13
N ALA A 186 -7.32 -4.78 15.23
CA ALA A 186 -6.61 -4.67 16.52
C ALA A 186 -5.16 -5.17 16.43
N VAL A 187 -4.94 -6.31 15.77
CA VAL A 187 -3.59 -6.86 15.56
C VAL A 187 -2.75 -5.93 14.67
N MET A 188 -3.35 -5.36 13.61
CA MET A 188 -2.69 -4.38 12.76
C MET A 188 -2.27 -3.14 13.56
N GLU A 189 -3.16 -2.62 14.40
CA GLU A 189 -2.90 -1.45 15.25
C GLU A 189 -1.82 -1.74 16.31
N LEU A 190 -1.87 -2.92 16.94
CA LEU A 190 -0.83 -3.36 17.88
C LEU A 190 0.54 -3.39 17.20
N GLY A 191 0.60 -3.89 15.97
CA GLY A 191 1.82 -3.90 15.17
C GLY A 191 2.33 -2.49 14.84
N ALA A 192 1.42 -1.55 14.58
CA ALA A 192 1.78 -0.17 14.28
C ALA A 192 2.25 0.60 15.51
N LEU A 193 1.64 0.38 16.67
CA LEU A 193 1.85 1.21 17.86
C LEU A 193 2.77 0.58 18.92
N VAL A 194 2.71 -0.74 19.11
CA VAL A 194 3.38 -1.43 20.21
C VAL A 194 4.41 -2.43 19.72
N CYS A 195 3.99 -3.42 18.93
CA CYS A 195 4.86 -4.47 18.42
C CYS A 195 5.62 -4.01 17.16
N THR A 196 6.36 -2.88 17.26
CA THR A 196 7.09 -2.30 16.15
C THR A 196 8.27 -3.17 15.69
N ALA A 197 8.79 -2.90 14.48
CA ALA A 197 9.86 -3.72 13.91
C ALA A 197 11.17 -3.63 14.70
N ALA A 198 11.64 -2.41 14.98
CA ALA A 198 12.93 -2.17 15.59
C ALA A 198 12.89 -2.14 17.12
N SER A 199 11.86 -1.53 17.72
CA SER A 199 11.81 -1.26 19.16
C SER A 199 10.41 -1.57 19.72
N PRO A 200 10.03 -2.86 19.85
CA PRO A 200 8.74 -3.23 20.39
C PRO A 200 8.63 -2.92 21.88
N ARG A 201 7.51 -2.32 22.28
CA ARG A 201 7.18 -1.99 23.67
C ARG A 201 6.40 -3.12 24.30
N CYS A 202 7.10 -4.22 24.61
CA CYS A 202 6.47 -5.43 25.14
C CYS A 202 5.78 -5.23 26.49
N GLY A 203 6.20 -4.25 27.31
CA GLY A 203 5.54 -3.89 28.57
C GLY A 203 4.12 -3.35 28.38
N ASP A 204 3.84 -2.73 27.23
CA ASP A 204 2.52 -2.16 26.87
C ASP A 204 1.66 -3.15 26.09
N CYS A 205 2.16 -4.38 25.83
CA CYS A 205 1.47 -5.34 24.96
C CYS A 205 0.39 -6.12 25.73
N PRO A 206 -0.88 -6.11 25.28
CA PRO A 206 -1.98 -6.76 25.97
C PRO A 206 -1.87 -8.29 26.00
N VAL A 207 -1.05 -8.87 25.11
CA VAL A 207 -0.83 -10.32 24.95
C VAL A 207 0.63 -10.70 25.20
N ALA A 208 1.34 -9.93 26.03
CA ALA A 208 2.76 -10.18 26.33
C ALA A 208 2.99 -11.54 27.00
N ARG A 209 2.08 -11.96 27.88
CA ARG A 209 2.18 -13.23 28.62
C ARG A 209 2.09 -14.46 27.73
N GLU A 210 1.33 -14.36 26.65
CA GLU A 210 1.09 -15.41 25.65
C GLU A 210 2.08 -15.36 24.48
N CYS A 211 3.00 -14.36 24.47
CA CYS A 211 3.88 -14.14 23.36
C CYS A 211 5.07 -15.12 23.35
N ALA A 212 5.07 -16.05 22.41
CA ALA A 212 6.12 -17.08 22.27
C ALA A 212 7.52 -16.48 22.06
N TRP A 213 7.62 -15.38 21.27
CA TRP A 213 8.89 -14.69 21.03
C TRP A 213 9.45 -14.01 22.30
N LEU A 214 8.58 -13.43 23.12
CA LEU A 214 8.96 -12.83 24.40
C LEU A 214 9.39 -13.90 25.40
N ALA A 215 8.64 -15.00 25.50
CA ALA A 215 8.96 -16.15 26.34
C ALA A 215 10.30 -16.80 25.97
N ALA A 216 10.66 -16.79 24.68
CA ALA A 216 11.96 -17.26 24.17
C ALA A 216 13.11 -16.25 24.39
N GLY A 217 12.92 -15.17 25.13
CA GLY A 217 13.96 -14.18 25.40
C GLY A 217 14.22 -13.22 24.22
N ARG A 218 13.28 -13.08 23.30
CA ARG A 218 13.35 -12.13 22.16
C ARG A 218 14.52 -12.42 21.21
N PRO A 219 14.65 -13.64 20.67
CA PRO A 219 15.76 -13.99 19.79
C PRO A 219 15.89 -13.02 18.61
N ALA A 220 17.12 -12.68 18.26
CA ALA A 220 17.41 -11.84 17.09
C ALA A 220 17.15 -12.62 15.79
N PRO A 221 16.89 -11.92 14.67
CA PRO A 221 16.83 -12.56 13.35
C PRO A 221 18.15 -13.27 13.03
N PRO A 222 18.13 -14.41 12.33
CA PRO A 222 19.34 -15.06 11.86
C PRO A 222 20.23 -14.13 11.05
N ALA A 223 21.53 -14.23 11.22
CA ALA A 223 22.50 -13.46 10.46
C ALA A 223 22.28 -13.68 8.94
N GLY A 224 22.08 -12.60 8.19
CA GLY A 224 21.78 -12.63 6.74
C GLY A 224 20.33 -12.33 6.37
N THR A 225 19.39 -12.34 7.32
CA THR A 225 17.98 -11.93 7.07
C THR A 225 17.72 -10.44 7.36
N ALA A 226 18.69 -9.71 7.85
CA ALA A 226 18.60 -8.30 8.27
C ALA A 226 18.48 -7.29 7.09
N GLY A 227 17.93 -7.69 5.96
CA GLY A 227 17.80 -6.83 4.76
C GLY A 227 16.55 -5.96 4.66
N ALA A 228 15.59 -6.04 5.60
CA ALA A 228 14.27 -5.41 5.44
C ALA A 228 13.84 -4.47 6.59
N THR A 229 14.73 -4.09 7.50
CA THR A 229 14.42 -3.12 8.55
C THR A 229 14.78 -1.68 8.15
N GLY A 230 14.29 -1.26 6.97
CA GLY A 230 14.31 0.15 6.59
C GLY A 230 12.91 0.70 6.76
N ALA A 231 12.76 1.65 7.67
CA ALA A 231 11.69 2.64 7.82
C ALA A 231 10.40 2.35 7.01
N ALA A 232 9.59 1.41 7.45
CA ALA A 232 8.26 1.16 6.93
C ALA A 232 7.26 1.33 8.06
N GLY A 233 6.91 2.57 8.31
CA GLY A 233 5.60 2.84 8.89
C GLY A 233 4.57 2.37 7.87
N ALA A 234 3.65 1.51 8.30
CA ALA A 234 2.42 1.08 7.63
C ALA A 234 2.49 0.97 6.09
N THR A 235 2.92 -0.16 5.56
CA THR A 235 2.85 -0.45 4.15
C THR A 235 1.88 -1.58 3.91
N GLY A 236 0.74 -1.25 3.32
CA GLY A 236 -0.14 -2.22 2.69
C GLY A 236 0.57 -2.86 1.48
N ALA A 237 0.35 -4.16 1.30
CA ALA A 237 0.98 -4.95 0.26
C ALA A 237 0.58 -4.51 -1.16
N ALA A 238 1.57 -4.27 -2.01
CA ALA A 238 1.34 -4.05 -3.43
C ALA A 238 1.25 -5.39 -4.15
N GLY A 239 0.19 -5.57 -4.92
CA GLY A 239 0.03 -6.70 -5.84
C GLY A 239 1.04 -6.61 -6.99
N ALA A 240 1.72 -7.73 -7.25
CA ALA A 240 2.58 -7.90 -8.40
C ALA A 240 1.74 -8.28 -9.63
N GLY A 241 1.95 -7.57 -10.72
CA GLY A 241 1.51 -7.96 -12.03
C GLY A 241 2.43 -7.38 -13.07
N ALA A 242 3.30 -8.21 -13.65
CA ALA A 242 3.66 -8.26 -15.05
C ALA A 242 4.91 -9.12 -15.23
N ALA A 243 4.75 -10.17 -16.02
CA ALA A 243 5.83 -10.97 -16.57
C ALA A 243 6.57 -10.17 -17.64
N GLY A 244 7.91 -10.30 -17.67
CA GLY A 244 8.76 -9.75 -18.70
C GLY A 244 10.04 -10.56 -18.77
N THR A 245 10.07 -11.49 -19.66
CA THR A 245 11.08 -12.27 -20.40
C THR A 245 12.55 -12.16 -20.00
N ALA A 246 13.13 -13.36 -20.01
CA ALA A 246 14.50 -13.78 -19.84
C ALA A 246 15.49 -13.18 -20.85
N GLY A 247 16.72 -12.94 -20.36
CA GLY A 247 17.91 -12.80 -21.17
C GLY A 247 19.05 -13.56 -20.51
N THR A 248 19.48 -14.62 -21.18
CA THR A 248 20.58 -15.51 -20.84
C THR A 248 21.93 -14.92 -21.26
N ALA A 249 22.96 -15.21 -20.48
CA ALA A 249 24.38 -15.54 -20.77
C ALA A 249 25.27 -14.97 -19.66
N GLY A 250 26.26 -15.63 -19.11
CA GLY A 250 27.20 -16.63 -19.51
C GLY A 250 28.17 -16.80 -18.34
N ALA A 251 28.65 -17.97 -18.14
CA ALA A 251 29.57 -18.42 -17.10
C ALA A 251 31.04 -18.07 -17.43
N ALA A 252 31.83 -17.88 -16.37
CA ALA A 252 33.23 -18.30 -16.17
C ALA A 252 33.75 -17.61 -14.91
N GLY A 253 34.18 -18.27 -13.83
CA GLY A 253 35.39 -19.00 -13.71
C GLY A 253 36.27 -18.40 -12.62
N ALA A 254 36.40 -19.14 -11.48
CA ALA A 254 37.58 -19.35 -10.67
C ALA A 254 38.09 -18.35 -9.62
N ALA A 255 38.18 -18.94 -8.41
CA ALA A 255 39.29 -18.89 -7.42
C ALA A 255 39.41 -17.71 -6.44
N GLY A 256 39.04 -17.95 -5.18
CA GLY A 256 39.85 -17.90 -3.98
C GLY A 256 40.41 -16.54 -3.51
N ALA A 257 39.79 -15.99 -2.46
CA ALA A 257 40.52 -15.39 -1.33
C ALA A 257 39.54 -15.09 -0.19
N ALA A 258 39.85 -15.53 1.01
CA ALA A 258 39.14 -15.21 2.25
C ALA A 258 39.29 -13.72 2.56
N GLY A 259 38.26 -12.95 2.34
CA GLY A 259 38.18 -11.56 2.69
C GLY A 259 36.85 -11.31 3.36
N GLY A 260 36.87 -10.85 4.60
CA GLY A 260 35.70 -10.52 5.39
C GLY A 260 34.75 -9.59 4.64
N VAL A 261 33.55 -10.10 4.32
CA VAL A 261 32.50 -9.33 3.66
C VAL A 261 31.99 -8.30 4.65
N ARG A 262 32.45 -7.06 4.52
CA ARG A 262 31.78 -5.90 5.08
C ARG A 262 30.40 -5.83 4.43
N VAL A 263 29.34 -6.20 5.19
CA VAL A 263 27.95 -5.97 4.80
C VAL A 263 27.75 -4.47 4.63
N GLY A 264 27.83 -4.02 3.39
CA GLY A 264 27.61 -2.63 3.02
C GLY A 264 26.18 -2.25 3.40
N ARG A 265 26.02 -1.27 4.30
CA ARG A 265 24.77 -0.54 4.50
C ARG A 265 24.24 -0.17 3.10
N ARG A 266 23.09 -0.70 2.71
CA ARG A 266 22.39 -0.30 1.47
C ARG A 266 22.25 1.22 1.54
N ARG A 267 23.05 1.95 0.73
CA ARG A 267 22.93 3.40 0.59
C ARG A 267 21.50 3.67 0.15
N THR A 268 20.73 4.39 0.96
CA THR A 268 19.47 4.98 0.52
C THR A 268 19.77 5.76 -0.76
N GLN A 269 19.19 5.32 -1.86
CA GLN A 269 19.35 6.00 -3.15
C GLN A 269 18.90 7.44 -2.96
N LYS A 270 19.78 8.40 -3.21
CA LYS A 270 19.43 9.82 -3.13
C LYS A 270 18.25 10.04 -4.06
N TYR A 271 17.21 10.70 -3.59
CA TYR A 271 16.02 11.01 -4.38
C TYR A 271 16.35 12.03 -5.49
N ASP A 272 17.27 12.96 -5.17
CA ASP A 272 17.66 14.04 -6.07
C ASP A 272 18.44 13.52 -7.29
N GLY A 273 18.04 14.01 -8.48
CA GLY A 273 18.61 13.62 -9.76
C GLY A 273 18.11 12.28 -10.32
N THR A 274 17.14 11.62 -9.67
CA THR A 274 16.61 10.33 -10.15
C THR A 274 15.45 10.49 -11.13
N ASP A 275 15.21 9.48 -11.99
CA ASP A 275 14.03 9.42 -12.88
C ASP A 275 12.73 9.54 -12.09
N ARG A 276 12.70 9.03 -10.85
CA ARG A 276 11.54 9.18 -9.96
C ARG A 276 11.28 10.65 -9.60
N GLN A 277 12.31 11.44 -9.36
CA GLN A 277 12.17 12.87 -9.10
C GLN A 277 11.73 13.60 -10.36
N CYS A 278 12.36 13.32 -11.51
CA CYS A 278 12.00 13.88 -12.79
C CYS A 278 10.50 13.65 -13.08
N ARG A 279 10.05 12.40 -13.09
CA ARG A 279 8.62 12.05 -13.27
C ARG A 279 7.71 12.81 -12.32
N GLY A 280 8.12 12.95 -11.06
CA GLY A 280 7.36 13.69 -10.04
C GLY A 280 7.21 15.18 -10.36
N ARG A 281 8.26 15.82 -10.92
CA ARG A 281 8.24 17.23 -11.34
C ARG A 281 7.38 17.43 -12.58
N LEU A 282 7.47 16.55 -13.59
CA LEU A 282 6.64 16.63 -14.79
C LEU A 282 5.15 16.50 -14.45
N LEU A 283 4.79 15.55 -13.59
CA LEU A 283 3.41 15.42 -13.11
C LEU A 283 2.96 16.63 -12.27
N ALA A 284 3.87 17.29 -11.56
CA ALA A 284 3.52 18.48 -10.80
C ALA A 284 3.15 19.66 -11.71
N VAL A 285 3.81 19.80 -12.87
CA VAL A 285 3.46 20.79 -13.92
C VAL A 285 2.02 20.54 -14.39
N LEU A 286 1.73 19.29 -14.82
CA LEU A 286 0.41 18.93 -15.32
C LEU A 286 -0.71 19.08 -14.28
N ARG A 287 -0.43 18.79 -13.01
CA ARG A 287 -1.41 18.96 -11.91
C ARG A 287 -1.71 20.42 -11.62
N GLY A 288 -0.73 21.30 -11.80
CA GLY A 288 -0.88 22.74 -11.57
C GLY A 288 -1.53 23.49 -12.74
N ALA A 289 -1.56 22.86 -13.92
CA ALA A 289 -2.11 23.49 -15.12
C ALA A 289 -3.62 23.21 -15.25
N SER A 290 -4.38 24.23 -15.66
CA SER A 290 -5.80 24.10 -16.08
C SER A 290 -5.92 23.62 -17.52
N ASP A 291 -4.94 23.96 -18.35
CA ASP A 291 -4.90 23.67 -19.79
C ASP A 291 -3.76 22.71 -20.14
N PRO A 292 -3.80 22.06 -21.32
CA PRO A 292 -2.67 21.26 -21.79
C PRO A 292 -1.36 22.08 -21.87
N VAL A 293 -0.27 21.48 -21.40
CA VAL A 293 1.04 22.12 -21.29
C VAL A 293 1.91 21.87 -22.51
N HIS A 294 2.82 22.80 -22.82
CA HIS A 294 3.81 22.65 -23.88
C HIS A 294 5.04 21.90 -23.38
N ARG A 295 5.82 21.38 -24.31
CA ARG A 295 7.11 20.77 -23.99
C ARG A 295 8.03 21.71 -23.21
N ALA A 296 8.05 22.99 -23.54
CA ALA A 296 8.87 24.00 -22.86
C ALA A 296 8.56 24.12 -21.34
N ASP A 297 7.34 23.83 -20.91
CA ASP A 297 6.96 23.87 -19.50
C ASP A 297 7.69 22.77 -18.70
N PHE A 298 7.97 21.62 -19.34
CA PHE A 298 8.77 20.55 -18.74
C PHE A 298 10.27 20.88 -18.75
N ASP A 299 10.78 21.51 -19.82
CA ASP A 299 12.18 21.96 -19.90
C ASP A 299 12.51 22.96 -18.79
N ALA A 300 11.55 23.80 -18.41
CA ALA A 300 11.69 24.76 -17.32
C ALA A 300 11.90 24.10 -15.93
N VAL A 301 11.43 22.87 -15.73
CA VAL A 301 11.51 22.18 -14.42
C VAL A 301 12.58 21.10 -14.36
N TRP A 302 13.18 20.71 -15.51
CA TRP A 302 14.20 19.67 -15.58
C TRP A 302 15.19 19.89 -16.72
N ALA A 303 16.46 20.10 -16.36
CA ALA A 303 17.50 20.48 -17.34
C ALA A 303 18.05 19.29 -18.15
N GLY A 304 17.94 18.06 -17.67
CA GLY A 304 18.53 16.87 -18.31
C GLY A 304 17.63 16.30 -19.41
N GLN A 305 17.83 16.70 -20.68
CA GLN A 305 16.94 16.35 -21.80
C GLN A 305 16.70 14.84 -21.95
N ALA A 306 17.77 14.04 -22.02
CA ALA A 306 17.64 12.59 -22.18
C ALA A 306 16.88 11.91 -21.01
N GLN A 307 16.98 12.46 -19.80
CA GLN A 307 16.26 11.96 -18.64
C GLN A 307 14.80 12.41 -18.67
N LEU A 308 14.54 13.63 -19.09
CA LEU A 308 13.21 14.18 -19.26
C LEU A 308 12.41 13.37 -20.30
N GLU A 309 13.02 13.06 -21.47
CA GLU A 309 12.41 12.21 -22.50
C GLU A 309 11.99 10.85 -21.93
N ARG A 310 12.94 10.12 -21.34
CA ARG A 310 12.63 8.82 -20.75
C ARG A 310 11.54 8.90 -19.65
N ALA A 311 11.56 9.97 -18.86
CA ALA A 311 10.58 10.18 -17.82
C ALA A 311 9.18 10.46 -18.38
N LEU A 312 9.10 11.27 -19.43
CA LEU A 312 7.87 11.62 -20.13
C LEU A 312 7.29 10.40 -20.86
N ASP A 313 8.12 9.69 -21.64
CA ASP A 313 7.72 8.44 -22.30
C ASP A 313 7.19 7.42 -21.30
N GLY A 314 7.86 7.29 -20.16
CA GLY A 314 7.40 6.42 -19.08
C GLY A 314 6.08 6.88 -18.45
N LEU A 315 5.80 8.18 -18.38
CA LEU A 315 4.52 8.69 -17.89
C LEU A 315 3.39 8.42 -18.89
N VAL A 316 3.66 8.57 -20.20
CA VAL A 316 2.73 8.25 -21.28
C VAL A 316 2.45 6.75 -21.29
N ALA A 317 3.49 5.91 -21.27
CA ALA A 317 3.33 4.45 -21.22
C ALA A 317 2.55 3.95 -19.96
N ASP A 318 2.65 4.67 -18.85
CA ASP A 318 1.91 4.40 -17.62
C ASP A 318 0.45 4.93 -17.67
N GLY A 319 0.03 5.61 -18.74
CA GLY A 319 -1.28 6.24 -18.89
C GLY A 319 -1.51 7.43 -17.96
N LEU A 320 -0.43 8.06 -17.49
CA LEU A 320 -0.50 9.20 -16.55
C LEU A 320 -0.47 10.55 -17.27
N VAL A 321 -0.14 10.54 -18.55
CA VAL A 321 -0.02 11.71 -19.43
C VAL A 321 -0.51 11.33 -20.82
N ASP A 322 -1.39 12.12 -21.39
CA ASP A 322 -1.86 12.00 -22.78
C ASP A 322 -1.11 13.00 -23.66
N PRO A 323 -0.35 12.53 -24.68
CA PRO A 323 0.15 13.40 -25.73
C PRO A 323 -1.02 13.79 -26.65
N LEU A 324 -1.12 15.09 -26.96
CA LEU A 324 -2.17 15.62 -27.83
C LEU A 324 -1.66 15.79 -29.28
N PRO A 325 -2.56 15.80 -30.28
CA PRO A 325 -2.20 15.94 -31.69
C PRO A 325 -1.45 17.24 -32.03
N ASP A 326 -1.62 18.28 -31.21
CA ASP A 326 -0.96 19.58 -31.37
C ASP A 326 0.42 19.66 -30.67
N GLY A 327 0.93 18.52 -30.16
CA GLY A 327 2.22 18.42 -29.50
C GLY A 327 2.23 18.85 -28.03
N ARG A 328 1.05 19.18 -27.47
CA ARG A 328 0.90 19.45 -26.04
C ARG A 328 0.65 18.15 -25.25
N PHE A 329 0.67 18.27 -23.94
CA PHE A 329 0.48 17.16 -23.01
C PHE A 329 -0.61 17.51 -21.98
N ALA A 330 -1.43 16.54 -21.63
CA ALA A 330 -2.51 16.71 -20.65
C ALA A 330 -2.56 15.54 -19.66
N LEU A 331 -3.27 15.72 -18.57
CA LEU A 331 -3.70 14.58 -17.72
C LEU A 331 -4.80 13.79 -18.46
N PRO A 332 -4.94 12.45 -18.20
CA PRO A 332 -5.85 11.60 -18.94
C PRO A 332 -7.31 12.06 -18.88
N GLY A 333 -7.96 12.06 -20.04
CA GLY A 333 -9.36 12.45 -20.18
C GLY A 333 -9.63 13.96 -20.05
N SER A 334 -8.60 14.78 -19.90
CA SER A 334 -8.76 16.24 -19.97
C SER A 334 -9.03 16.62 -21.42
N GLN A 335 -10.25 16.98 -21.76
CA GLN A 335 -10.57 17.54 -23.07
C GLN A 335 -10.00 18.95 -23.17
N PRO A 336 -9.39 19.35 -24.31
CA PRO A 336 -9.13 20.74 -24.54
C PRO A 336 -10.46 21.49 -24.55
N LEU A 337 -10.51 22.60 -23.79
CA LEU A 337 -11.66 23.50 -23.86
C LEU A 337 -11.85 23.87 -25.35
N SER A 338 -12.93 23.38 -25.95
CA SER A 338 -13.36 23.85 -27.27
C SER A 338 -13.65 25.35 -27.14
N ARG A 339 -12.78 26.17 -27.74
CA ARG A 339 -13.01 27.60 -27.91
C ARG A 339 -14.10 27.83 -28.96
#